data_7a733acffb5c244c35c3a7234bfb0a07
#
_entry.id   7a733acffb5c244c35c3a7234bfb0a07
#
_cell.length_a   1.000
_cell.length_b   1.000
_cell.length_c   1.000
_cell.angle_alpha   90.00
_cell.angle_beta   90.00
_cell.angle_gamma   90.00
#
_symmetry.space_group_name_H-M   'P 1'
#
loop_
_entity.id
_entity.type
_entity.pdbx_description
1 polymer ?
#
loop_
_entity_poly.entity_id
_entity_poly.type
_entity_poly.pdbx_seq_one_letter_code
_entity_poly.pdbx_strand_id
1 'polypeptide(L)'
;MSTGLVRFTAARLSQWRSRFSPSSRAHLRLGVRGEKLAGRFLRRHGFKILYRNFRGRRGGEIDLVCRDGDTLVFVEVKTRTREDFGRPSAAVDRQKRRRISLGAFAWLRLLGNPEIAFRFDVVEIVAAENAAPRIELIRNAFQLPAPYIY
;
A
#
# COMPACT_ATOMS: atom_id res chain seq x y z
N MET A 1 -36.78 -29.32 -17.04
CA MET A 1 -36.30 -28.25 -16.13
C MET A 1 -35.25 -28.85 -15.22
N SER A 2 -33.98 -28.63 -15.53
CA SER A 2 -32.85 -29.23 -14.79
C SER A 2 -32.25 -28.15 -13.88
N THR A 3 -32.45 -28.32 -12.60
CA THR A 3 -31.90 -27.47 -11.56
C THR A 3 -30.42 -27.84 -11.38
N GLY A 4 -29.54 -27.08 -11.98
CA GLY A 4 -28.10 -27.25 -11.84
C GLY A 4 -27.64 -26.91 -10.44
N LEU A 5 -27.48 -27.91 -9.59
CA LEU A 5 -26.91 -27.80 -8.26
C LEU A 5 -25.41 -27.54 -8.40
N VAL A 6 -24.97 -26.28 -8.22
CA VAL A 6 -23.55 -25.94 -8.21
C VAL A 6 -22.93 -26.56 -6.97
N ARG A 7 -22.22 -27.69 -7.13
CA ARG A 7 -21.43 -28.31 -6.06
C ARG A 7 -20.21 -27.41 -5.76
N PHE A 8 -20.27 -26.67 -4.69
CA PHE A 8 -19.09 -26.02 -4.12
C PHE A 8 -18.14 -27.08 -3.55
N THR A 9 -16.96 -27.23 -4.14
CA THR A 9 -15.97 -28.16 -3.63
C THR A 9 -15.38 -27.68 -2.30
N ALA A 10 -15.03 -28.61 -1.42
CA ALA A 10 -14.46 -28.34 -0.09
C ALA A 10 -13.22 -27.41 -0.13
N ALA A 11 -12.44 -27.47 -1.23
CA ALA A 11 -11.29 -26.59 -1.45
C ALA A 11 -11.67 -25.09 -1.58
N ARG A 12 -12.82 -24.75 -2.17
CA ARG A 12 -13.29 -23.36 -2.24
C ARG A 12 -13.80 -22.85 -0.90
N LEU A 13 -14.38 -23.73 -0.08
CA LEU A 13 -14.82 -23.40 1.28
C LEU A 13 -13.65 -23.17 2.22
N SER A 14 -12.54 -23.91 2.09
CA SER A 14 -11.34 -23.72 2.90
C SER A 14 -10.63 -22.40 2.59
N GLN A 15 -10.56 -22.02 1.31
CA GLN A 15 -10.03 -20.69 0.90
C GLN A 15 -10.91 -19.53 1.37
N TRP A 16 -12.23 -19.75 1.48
CA TRP A 16 -13.15 -18.74 1.98
C TRP A 16 -13.03 -18.57 3.50
N ARG A 17 -12.85 -19.67 4.23
CA ARG A 17 -12.60 -19.66 5.68
C ARG A 17 -11.28 -19.01 6.07
N SER A 18 -10.21 -19.17 5.29
CA SER A 18 -8.92 -18.54 5.57
C SER A 18 -8.95 -16.99 5.45
N ARG A 19 -9.85 -16.46 4.61
CA ARG A 19 -10.06 -15.00 4.48
C ARG A 19 -10.75 -14.37 5.70
N PHE A 20 -11.38 -15.16 6.55
CA PHE A 20 -12.12 -14.71 7.74
C PHE A 20 -11.54 -15.24 9.05
N SER A 21 -10.29 -15.74 9.05
CA SER A 21 -9.64 -16.14 10.28
C SER A 21 -9.44 -14.95 11.23
N PRO A 22 -9.46 -15.13 12.55
CA PRO A 22 -9.20 -14.07 13.52
C PRO A 22 -7.86 -13.35 13.25
N SER A 23 -6.82 -14.07 12.82
CA SER A 23 -5.53 -13.52 12.44
C SER A 23 -5.63 -12.61 11.21
N SER A 24 -6.36 -12.99 10.17
CA SER A 24 -6.52 -12.14 8.97
C SER A 24 -7.31 -10.86 9.27
N ARG A 25 -8.28 -10.91 10.17
CA ARG A 25 -9.01 -9.72 10.64
C ARG A 25 -8.14 -8.80 11.49
N ALA A 26 -7.26 -9.35 12.32
CA ALA A 26 -6.31 -8.57 13.10
C ALA A 26 -5.30 -7.86 12.20
N HIS A 27 -4.75 -8.55 11.19
CA HIS A 27 -3.85 -7.94 10.20
C HIS A 27 -4.54 -6.85 9.37
N LEU A 28 -5.79 -7.06 8.97
CA LEU A 28 -6.56 -6.04 8.24
C LEU A 28 -6.80 -4.80 9.11
N ARG A 29 -7.18 -4.97 10.37
CA ARG A 29 -7.36 -3.85 11.31
C ARG A 29 -6.05 -3.10 11.55
N LEU A 30 -4.94 -3.82 11.68
CA LEU A 30 -3.61 -3.24 11.85
C LEU A 30 -3.22 -2.39 10.62
N GLY A 31 -3.46 -2.90 9.40
CA GLY A 31 -3.23 -2.17 8.16
C GLY A 31 -4.05 -0.88 8.09
N VAL A 32 -5.37 -0.94 8.33
CA VAL A 32 -6.24 0.24 8.33
C VAL A 32 -5.82 1.27 9.39
N ARG A 33 -5.43 0.81 10.58
CA ARG A 33 -4.90 1.70 11.63
C ARG A 33 -3.59 2.34 11.20
N GLY A 34 -2.70 1.57 10.58
CA GLY A 34 -1.42 2.06 10.05
C GLY A 34 -1.60 3.14 8.99
N GLU A 35 -2.47 2.94 8.02
CA GLU A 35 -2.76 3.95 7.00
C GLU A 35 -3.30 5.26 7.59
N LYS A 36 -4.16 5.19 8.62
CA LYS A 36 -4.64 6.37 9.33
C LYS A 36 -3.50 7.11 10.05
N LEU A 37 -2.60 6.38 10.70
CA LEU A 37 -1.43 6.94 11.38
C LEU A 37 -0.46 7.57 10.37
N ALA A 38 -0.16 6.87 9.28
CA ALA A 38 0.67 7.38 8.19
C ALA A 38 0.11 8.69 7.62
N GLY A 39 -1.18 8.75 7.34
CA GLY A 39 -1.82 9.95 6.82
C GLY A 39 -1.75 11.14 7.79
N ARG A 40 -1.87 10.92 9.11
CA ARG A 40 -1.70 11.99 10.12
C ARG A 40 -0.24 12.45 10.19
N PHE A 41 0.68 11.50 10.19
CA PHE A 41 2.11 11.76 10.21
C PHE A 41 2.53 12.61 9.00
N LEU A 42 2.16 12.20 7.80
CA LEU A 42 2.49 12.91 6.56
C LEU A 42 1.94 14.34 6.55
N ARG A 43 0.69 14.56 7.00
CA ARG A 43 0.13 15.91 7.10
C ARG A 43 0.93 16.81 8.05
N ARG A 44 1.37 16.29 9.19
CA ARG A 44 2.22 17.03 10.14
C ARG A 44 3.60 17.37 9.56
N HIS A 45 4.04 16.64 8.54
CA HIS A 45 5.29 16.87 7.81
C HIS A 45 5.08 17.65 6.49
N GLY A 46 3.93 18.32 6.35
CA GLY A 46 3.67 19.23 5.23
C GLY A 46 3.10 18.57 3.96
N PHE A 47 2.86 17.26 3.97
CA PHE A 47 2.26 16.58 2.82
C PHE A 47 0.76 16.87 2.71
N LYS A 48 0.29 17.09 1.49
CA LYS A 48 -1.13 17.13 1.18
C LYS A 48 -1.58 15.75 0.69
N ILE A 49 -2.50 15.10 1.41
CA ILE A 49 -3.08 13.83 0.99
C ILE A 49 -4.11 14.11 -0.10
N LEU A 50 -3.91 13.55 -1.30
CA LEU A 50 -4.79 13.70 -2.44
C LEU A 50 -5.79 12.57 -2.55
N TYR A 51 -5.34 11.32 -2.30
CA TYR A 51 -6.19 10.14 -2.39
C TYR A 51 -5.71 9.03 -1.44
N ARG A 52 -6.62 8.08 -1.12
CA ARG A 52 -6.33 6.93 -0.27
C ARG A 52 -6.80 5.65 -0.95
N ASN A 53 -6.02 4.60 -0.81
CA ASN A 53 -6.36 3.26 -1.32
C ASN A 53 -6.74 3.28 -2.80
N PHE A 54 -5.88 3.89 -3.63
CA PHE A 54 -6.09 3.93 -5.06
C PHE A 54 -5.84 2.55 -5.67
N ARG A 55 -6.77 2.15 -6.55
CA ARG A 55 -6.65 0.91 -7.32
C ARG A 55 -6.86 1.18 -8.80
N GLY A 56 -5.85 0.86 -9.59
CA GLY A 56 -5.89 0.98 -11.04
C GLY A 56 -6.75 -0.13 -11.69
N ARG A 57 -7.42 0.18 -12.79
CA ARG A 57 -8.31 -0.78 -13.50
C ARG A 57 -7.57 -2.02 -14.02
N ARG A 58 -6.29 -1.91 -14.36
CA ARG A 58 -5.43 -3.01 -14.85
C ARG A 58 -4.52 -3.59 -13.76
N GLY A 59 -4.97 -3.53 -12.52
CA GLY A 59 -4.15 -3.84 -11.36
C GLY A 59 -3.34 -2.62 -10.91
N GLY A 60 -2.49 -2.83 -9.90
CA GLY A 60 -1.79 -1.74 -9.24
C GLY A 60 -2.60 -1.16 -8.09
N GLU A 61 -1.92 -0.84 -7.02
CA GLU A 61 -2.50 -0.26 -5.82
C GLU A 61 -1.51 0.70 -5.16
N ILE A 62 -2.03 1.74 -4.54
CA ILE A 62 -1.26 2.73 -3.80
C ILE A 62 -2.04 3.06 -2.53
N ASP A 63 -1.39 2.98 -1.38
CA ASP A 63 -2.05 3.25 -0.10
C ASP A 63 -2.40 4.73 0.04
N LEU A 64 -1.45 5.64 -0.26
CA LEU A 64 -1.69 7.07 -0.22
C LEU A 64 -1.06 7.76 -1.45
N VAL A 65 -1.83 8.61 -2.12
CA VAL A 65 -1.33 9.55 -3.11
C VAL A 65 -1.24 10.92 -2.45
N CYS A 66 -0.06 11.51 -2.47
CA CYS A 66 0.23 12.75 -1.76
C CYS A 66 0.90 13.78 -2.68
N ARG A 67 0.94 15.02 -2.21
CA ARG A 67 1.77 16.08 -2.76
C ARG A 67 2.70 16.61 -1.68
N ASP A 68 3.98 16.76 -2.01
CA ASP A 68 5.02 17.37 -1.19
C ASP A 68 5.65 18.50 -2.01
N GLY A 69 5.28 19.74 -1.72
CA GLY A 69 5.58 20.87 -2.59
C GLY A 69 5.00 20.67 -3.98
N ASP A 70 5.86 20.64 -5.00
CA ASP A 70 5.49 20.42 -6.41
C ASP A 70 5.69 18.97 -6.87
N THR A 71 6.06 18.09 -5.96
CA THR A 71 6.28 16.68 -6.25
C THR A 71 5.07 15.84 -5.89
N LEU A 72 4.63 15.00 -6.82
CA LEU A 72 3.63 13.96 -6.58
C LEU A 72 4.31 12.77 -5.88
N VAL A 73 3.73 12.28 -4.80
CA VAL A 73 4.33 11.23 -3.99
C VAL A 73 3.37 10.05 -3.86
N PHE A 74 3.83 8.89 -4.31
CA PHE A 74 3.13 7.62 -4.14
C PHE A 74 3.69 6.91 -2.91
N VAL A 75 2.86 6.72 -1.90
CA VAL A 75 3.29 6.24 -0.59
C VAL A 75 2.72 4.85 -0.33
N GLU A 76 3.62 3.93 0.01
CA GLU A 76 3.30 2.62 0.57
C GLU A 76 3.38 2.69 2.09
N VAL A 77 2.41 2.12 2.78
CA VAL A 77 2.37 2.05 4.24
C VAL A 77 2.65 0.63 4.70
N LYS A 78 3.73 0.47 5.47
CA LYS A 78 4.12 -0.81 6.04
C LYS A 78 3.95 -0.79 7.56
N THR A 79 3.01 -1.58 8.07
CA THR A 79 2.79 -1.71 9.52
C THR A 79 3.28 -3.06 10.01
N ARG A 80 4.05 -3.04 11.08
CA ARG A 80 4.60 -4.22 11.77
C ARG A 80 4.28 -4.15 13.26
N THR A 81 4.14 -5.31 13.89
CA THR A 81 3.93 -5.43 15.35
C THR A 81 5.22 -5.67 16.12
N ARG A 82 6.30 -6.05 15.41
CA ARG A 82 7.63 -6.31 15.97
C ARG A 82 8.68 -5.60 15.15
N GLU A 83 9.79 -5.28 15.78
CA GLU A 83 11.03 -4.89 15.11
C GLU A 83 11.67 -6.16 14.51
N ASP A 84 11.08 -6.69 13.45
CA ASP A 84 11.72 -7.75 12.68
C ASP A 84 12.98 -7.15 12.06
N PHE A 85 14.13 -7.76 12.38
CA PHE A 85 15.46 -7.32 11.99
C PHE A 85 15.64 -7.36 10.47
N GLY A 86 15.16 -6.35 9.78
CA GLY A 86 15.35 -6.15 8.35
C GLY A 86 15.52 -4.67 8.06
N ARG A 87 16.35 -4.33 7.08
CA ARG A 87 16.48 -2.94 6.64
C ARG A 87 15.12 -2.43 6.16
N PRO A 88 14.70 -1.20 6.51
CA PRO A 88 13.43 -0.61 6.08
C PRO A 88 13.22 -0.68 4.56
N SER A 89 14.29 -0.54 3.77
CA SER A 89 14.27 -0.65 2.31
C SER A 89 13.94 -2.06 1.78
N ALA A 90 14.08 -3.12 2.59
CA ALA A 90 13.65 -4.47 2.25
C ALA A 90 12.13 -4.67 2.37
N ALA A 91 11.41 -3.66 2.91
CA ALA A 91 9.98 -3.73 3.15
C ALA A 91 9.13 -3.81 1.89
N VAL A 92 9.66 -3.43 0.72
CA VAL A 92 8.93 -3.44 -0.54
C VAL A 92 9.64 -4.36 -1.53
N ASP A 93 9.14 -5.58 -1.67
CA ASP A 93 9.66 -6.54 -2.62
C ASP A 93 9.41 -6.13 -4.09
N ARG A 94 10.07 -6.84 -5.03
CA ARG A 94 9.97 -6.54 -6.47
C ARG A 94 8.53 -6.60 -6.99
N GLN A 95 7.74 -7.55 -6.54
CA GLN A 95 6.35 -7.71 -6.96
C GLN A 95 5.49 -6.52 -6.48
N LYS A 96 5.67 -6.11 -5.23
CA LYS A 96 4.97 -4.97 -4.66
C LYS A 96 5.38 -3.66 -5.34
N ARG A 97 6.68 -3.44 -5.60
CA ARG A 97 7.16 -2.27 -6.37
C ARG A 97 6.49 -2.19 -7.75
N ARG A 98 6.38 -3.32 -8.45
CA ARG A 98 5.66 -3.39 -9.73
C ARG A 98 4.20 -2.99 -9.59
N ARG A 99 3.50 -3.47 -8.55
CA ARG A 99 2.09 -3.12 -8.31
C ARG A 99 1.90 -1.63 -8.00
N ILE A 100 2.78 -1.04 -7.21
CA ILE A 100 2.77 0.39 -6.90
C ILE A 100 3.06 1.19 -8.19
N SER A 101 4.03 0.80 -9.00
CA SER A 101 4.35 1.46 -10.27
C SER A 101 3.17 1.43 -11.25
N LEU A 102 2.49 0.30 -11.39
CA LEU A 102 1.26 0.20 -12.19
C LEU A 102 0.16 1.13 -11.68
N GLY A 103 0.01 1.24 -10.36
CA GLY A 103 -0.90 2.18 -9.73
C GLY A 103 -0.54 3.63 -10.03
N ALA A 104 0.73 3.99 -9.94
CA ALA A 104 1.24 5.31 -10.25
C ALA A 104 0.96 5.71 -11.70
N PHE A 105 1.25 4.84 -12.67
CA PHE A 105 0.93 5.09 -14.08
C PHE A 105 -0.58 5.20 -14.34
N ALA A 106 -1.39 4.42 -13.64
CA ALA A 106 -2.85 4.53 -13.74
C ALA A 106 -3.32 5.90 -13.21
N TRP A 107 -2.74 6.37 -12.10
CA TRP A 107 -3.02 7.69 -11.55
C TRP A 107 -2.60 8.82 -12.49
N LEU A 108 -1.36 8.78 -13.00
CA LEU A 108 -0.85 9.78 -13.94
C LEU A 108 -1.72 9.88 -15.20
N ARG A 109 -2.18 8.75 -15.73
CA ARG A 109 -3.13 8.73 -16.87
C ARG A 109 -4.46 9.41 -16.57
N LEU A 110 -5.00 9.25 -15.35
CA LEU A 110 -6.21 9.96 -14.93
C LEU A 110 -6.01 11.47 -14.91
N LEU A 111 -4.78 11.95 -14.68
CA LEU A 111 -4.42 13.37 -14.72
C LEU A 111 -4.07 13.86 -16.15
N GLY A 112 -4.16 13.00 -17.18
CA GLY A 112 -3.79 13.35 -18.55
C GLY A 112 -2.28 13.29 -18.83
N ASN A 113 -1.54 12.48 -18.06
CA ASN A 113 -0.07 12.34 -18.14
C ASN A 113 0.68 13.69 -18.06
N PRO A 114 0.53 14.43 -16.95
CA PRO A 114 1.21 15.71 -16.81
C PRO A 114 2.72 15.49 -16.66
N GLU A 115 3.51 16.42 -17.16
CA GLU A 115 4.93 16.52 -16.86
C GLU A 115 5.13 17.03 -15.43
N ILE A 116 5.12 16.14 -14.47
CA ILE A 116 5.25 16.44 -13.05
C ILE A 116 6.30 15.52 -12.42
N ALA A 117 7.14 16.09 -11.57
CA ALA A 117 8.04 15.27 -10.75
C ALA A 117 7.25 14.35 -9.82
N PHE A 118 7.65 13.09 -9.76
CA PHE A 118 7.07 12.16 -8.82
C PHE A 118 8.12 11.23 -8.20
N ARG A 119 7.81 10.65 -7.05
CA ARG A 119 8.65 9.68 -6.36
C ARG A 119 7.83 8.67 -5.59
N PHE A 120 8.50 7.62 -5.12
CA PHE A 120 7.93 6.57 -4.29
C PHE A 120 8.51 6.65 -2.88
N ASP A 121 7.65 6.86 -1.89
CA ASP A 121 8.03 6.89 -0.48
C ASP A 121 7.43 5.68 0.25
N VAL A 122 8.05 5.29 1.35
CA VAL A 122 7.52 4.27 2.28
C VAL A 122 7.35 4.89 3.65
N VAL A 123 6.18 4.70 4.26
CA VAL A 123 5.97 4.98 5.68
C VAL A 123 5.97 3.67 6.43
N GLU A 124 7.00 3.45 7.23
CA GLU A 124 7.09 2.29 8.12
C GLU A 124 6.56 2.63 9.50
N ILE A 125 5.68 1.77 10.02
CA ILE A 125 5.07 1.92 11.35
C ILE A 125 5.35 0.66 12.13
N VAL A 126 6.04 0.81 13.25
CA VAL A 126 6.23 -0.26 14.24
C VAL A 126 5.27 0.00 15.38
N ALA A 127 4.23 -0.82 15.48
CA ALA A 127 3.21 -0.74 16.51
C ALA A 127 3.52 -1.75 17.61
N ALA A 128 4.17 -1.33 18.68
CA ALA A 128 4.36 -2.16 19.86
C ALA A 128 3.08 -2.20 20.74
N GLU A 129 2.84 -3.32 21.43
CA GLU A 129 1.61 -3.52 22.20
C GLU A 129 1.43 -2.50 23.34
N ASN A 130 2.53 -2.05 23.97
CA ASN A 130 2.51 -1.19 25.17
C ASN A 130 3.30 0.11 25.00
N ALA A 131 3.56 0.55 23.76
CA ALA A 131 4.29 1.78 23.49
C ALA A 131 3.64 2.59 22.36
N ALA A 132 3.98 3.87 22.30
CA ALA A 132 3.61 4.70 21.16
C ALA A 132 4.22 4.13 19.87
N PRO A 133 3.48 4.12 18.75
CA PRO A 133 4.00 3.61 17.50
C PRO A 133 5.18 4.47 17.02
N ARG A 134 6.26 3.80 16.60
CA ARG A 134 7.36 4.47 15.90
C ARG A 134 7.01 4.58 14.43
N ILE A 135 7.15 5.77 13.86
CA ILE A 135 6.83 6.04 12.47
C ILE A 135 8.06 6.62 11.79
N GLU A 136 8.45 6.03 10.67
CA GLU A 136 9.58 6.46 9.85
C GLU A 136 9.14 6.70 8.41
N LEU A 137 9.59 7.81 7.81
CA LEU A 137 9.38 8.12 6.40
C LEU A 137 10.68 7.88 5.63
N ILE A 138 10.63 6.93 4.73
CA ILE A 138 11.71 6.61 3.81
C ILE A 138 11.38 7.29 2.48
N ARG A 139 12.02 8.43 2.22
CA ARG A 139 11.84 9.18 0.98
C ARG A 139 12.58 8.50 -0.16
N ASN A 140 11.98 8.53 -1.35
CA ASN A 140 12.56 7.95 -2.57
C ASN A 140 13.04 6.51 -2.38
N ALA A 141 12.19 5.69 -1.74
CA ALA A 141 12.51 4.35 -1.25
C ALA A 141 12.88 3.37 -2.38
N PHE A 142 12.40 3.60 -3.59
CA PHE A 142 12.78 2.83 -4.77
C PHE A 142 12.52 3.64 -6.06
N GLN A 143 13.21 3.23 -7.12
CA GLN A 143 13.03 3.74 -8.48
C GLN A 143 12.04 2.87 -9.27
N LEU A 144 11.53 3.40 -10.38
CA LEU A 144 10.74 2.59 -11.32
C LEU A 144 11.53 1.36 -11.73
N PRO A 145 10.94 0.15 -11.62
CA PRO A 145 11.61 -1.05 -12.09
C PRO A 145 11.72 -1.03 -13.63
N ALA A 146 12.84 -1.50 -14.17
CA ALA A 146 12.95 -1.72 -15.61
C ALA A 146 11.81 -2.66 -16.08
N PRO A 147 11.23 -2.47 -17.28
CA PRO A 147 11.60 -1.54 -18.35
C PRO A 147 10.88 -0.18 -18.32
N TYR A 148 10.24 0.18 -17.21
CA TYR A 148 9.47 1.43 -17.11
C TYR A 148 10.43 2.62 -17.00
N ILE A 149 10.75 3.25 -18.14
CA ILE A 149 11.38 4.54 -18.21
C ILE A 149 10.28 5.55 -18.53
N TYR A 150 10.15 6.57 -17.69
CA TYR A 150 9.22 7.68 -17.90
C TYR A 150 9.98 8.87 -18.47
#